data_a91aa14da8a0df30b33ed312b1ab96cc
#
_entry.id   a91aa14da8a0df30b33ed312b1ab96cc
#
_cell.length_a   1.000
_cell.length_b   1.000
_cell.length_c   1.000
_cell.angle_alpha   90.00
_cell.angle_beta   90.00
_cell.angle_gamma   90.00
#
_symmetry.space_group_name_H-M   'P 1'
#
loop_
_entity.id
_entity.type
_entity.pdbx_description
1 polymer ?
#
loop_
_entity_poly.entity_id
_entity_poly.type
_entity_poly.pdbx_seq_one_letter_code
_entity_poly.pdbx_strand_id
1 'polypeptide(L)'
;LGDVYKRQGMQSAAFDAFMSDLCDGQNVPLKACFENAFCLSADVTAAYDPNFADVYEKKNAAFVNYGVGICKYTGARGKSGSSDANAETVAYVRAVLDGAGVRWQICELGKIDAGGGGTVAQYMANRNIATLDAGVPVLSMHAPFEVVAKVDCYEMYRACKALYEAR
;
A
#
# COMPACT_ATOMS: atom_id res chain seq x y z
N LEU A 1 10.57 -4.79 9.30
CA LEU A 1 10.96 -3.62 10.14
C LEU A 1 12.43 -3.23 9.96
N GLY A 2 13.30 -4.17 9.65
CA GLY A 2 14.73 -3.90 9.44
C GLY A 2 15.05 -3.04 8.22
N ASP A 3 14.19 -3.01 7.23
CA ASP A 3 14.47 -2.39 5.94
C ASP A 3 14.21 -0.88 5.90
N VAL A 4 13.47 -0.35 6.88
CA VAL A 4 13.11 1.08 6.94
C VAL A 4 14.30 1.97 7.26
N TYR A 5 15.21 1.49 8.11
CA TYR A 5 16.34 2.28 8.63
C TYR A 5 17.69 1.79 8.15
N LYS A 6 17.75 0.86 7.23
CA LYS A 6 18.99 0.25 6.77
C LYS A 6 19.35 0.68 5.36
N ARG A 7 20.62 0.47 5.01
CA ARG A 7 21.19 0.84 3.71
C ARG A 7 20.44 0.26 2.51
N GLN A 8 19.77 -0.89 2.67
CA GLN A 8 19.04 -1.57 1.60
C GLN A 8 17.53 -1.24 1.59
N GLY A 9 17.00 -0.54 2.60
CA GLY A 9 15.57 -0.22 2.69
C GLY A 9 15.18 0.94 1.77
N MET A 10 13.87 1.10 1.55
CA MET A 10 13.31 2.15 0.67
C MET A 10 13.63 3.59 1.14
N GLN A 11 14.04 3.76 2.38
CA GLN A 11 14.52 5.04 2.91
C GLN A 11 15.98 5.34 2.50
N SER A 12 16.72 4.32 2.06
CA SER A 12 18.11 4.48 1.65
C SER A 12 18.22 5.05 0.24
N ALA A 13 19.43 5.53 -0.11
CA ALA A 13 19.74 5.97 -1.48
C ALA A 13 19.95 4.80 -2.47
N ALA A 14 19.88 3.54 -2.01
CA ALA A 14 20.17 2.38 -2.87
C ALA A 14 19.17 2.26 -4.03
N PHE A 15 17.89 2.52 -3.77
CA PHE A 15 16.85 2.52 -4.81
C PHE A 15 17.10 3.62 -5.84
N ASP A 16 17.41 4.83 -5.39
CA ASP A 16 17.66 5.97 -6.28
C ASP A 16 18.91 5.73 -7.15
N ALA A 17 19.98 5.18 -6.56
CA ALA A 17 21.19 4.82 -7.29
C ALA A 17 20.91 3.75 -8.37
N PHE A 18 20.20 2.68 -8.01
CA PHE A 18 19.82 1.63 -8.94
C PHE A 18 18.95 2.16 -10.10
N MET A 19 17.96 3.00 -9.78
CA MET A 19 17.09 3.59 -10.80
C MET A 19 17.85 4.59 -11.68
N SER A 20 18.83 5.33 -11.13
CA SER A 20 19.69 6.21 -11.90
C SER A 20 20.49 5.42 -12.95
N ASP A 21 21.15 4.33 -12.54
CA ASP A 21 21.91 3.48 -13.45
C ASP A 21 21.05 2.92 -14.60
N LEU A 22 19.80 2.49 -14.27
CA LEU A 22 18.85 2.02 -15.29
C LEU A 22 18.41 3.12 -16.25
N CYS A 23 18.14 4.31 -15.73
CA CYS A 23 17.71 5.46 -16.52
C CYS A 23 18.83 5.97 -17.42
N ASP A 24 20.05 6.04 -16.90
CA ASP A 24 21.23 6.46 -17.65
C ASP A 24 21.50 5.49 -18.82
N GLY A 25 21.36 4.18 -18.59
CA GLY A 25 21.48 3.17 -19.63
C GLY A 25 20.44 3.28 -20.77
N GLN A 26 19.33 3.96 -20.52
CA GLN A 26 18.23 4.19 -21.47
C GLN A 26 18.15 5.65 -21.97
N ASN A 27 19.05 6.51 -21.51
CA ASN A 27 19.04 7.94 -21.77
C ASN A 27 17.71 8.62 -21.38
N VAL A 28 17.15 8.24 -20.22
CA VAL A 28 15.93 8.80 -19.65
C VAL A 28 16.29 9.56 -18.37
N PRO A 29 15.88 10.81 -18.19
CA PRO A 29 16.10 11.50 -16.91
C PRO A 29 15.39 10.79 -15.76
N LEU A 30 16.08 10.52 -14.65
CA LEU A 30 15.50 9.87 -13.46
C LEU A 30 14.23 10.57 -12.96
N LYS A 31 14.23 11.91 -12.98
CA LYS A 31 13.05 12.69 -12.60
C LYS A 31 11.83 12.35 -13.47
N ALA A 32 12.01 12.29 -14.79
CA ALA A 32 10.92 11.93 -15.70
C ALA A 32 10.45 10.49 -15.50
N CYS A 33 11.36 9.57 -15.19
CA CYS A 33 11.02 8.20 -14.83
C CYS A 33 10.12 8.17 -13.60
N PHE A 34 10.48 8.85 -12.53
CA PHE A 34 9.70 8.87 -11.28
C PHE A 34 8.34 9.57 -11.45
N GLU A 35 8.26 10.69 -12.17
CA GLU A 35 7.01 11.41 -12.43
C GLU A 35 5.99 10.59 -13.24
N ASN A 36 6.47 9.66 -14.06
CA ASN A 36 5.62 8.78 -14.87
C ASN A 36 5.47 7.35 -14.27
N ALA A 37 6.03 7.11 -13.10
CA ALA A 37 5.93 5.83 -12.42
C ALA A 37 4.68 5.74 -11.55
N PHE A 38 4.20 4.52 -11.37
CA PHE A 38 3.18 4.18 -10.39
C PHE A 38 3.71 3.07 -9.46
N CYS A 39 3.46 3.20 -8.17
CA CYS A 39 3.81 2.21 -7.17
C CYS A 39 2.55 1.72 -6.46
N LEU A 40 2.26 0.44 -6.56
CA LEU A 40 1.38 -0.24 -5.64
C LEU A 40 2.22 -0.72 -4.44
N SER A 41 2.00 -0.12 -3.29
CA SER A 41 2.60 -0.59 -2.04
C SER A 41 1.79 -1.79 -1.54
N ALA A 42 2.20 -2.97 -2.01
CA ALA A 42 1.50 -4.22 -1.77
C ALA A 42 2.01 -4.87 -0.49
N ASP A 43 1.17 -4.91 0.54
CA ASP A 43 1.50 -5.42 1.88
C ASP A 43 0.26 -6.09 2.50
N VAL A 44 0.15 -6.07 3.79
CA VAL A 44 -1.04 -6.43 4.57
C VAL A 44 -1.67 -5.17 5.16
N THR A 45 -2.95 -5.25 5.53
CA THR A 45 -3.65 -4.20 6.27
C THR A 45 -4.37 -4.79 7.47
N ALA A 46 -4.55 -4.01 8.54
CA ALA A 46 -5.19 -4.50 9.75
C ALA A 46 -6.68 -4.82 9.51
N ALA A 47 -7.05 -6.07 9.69
CA ALA A 47 -8.45 -6.48 9.66
C ALA A 47 -9.14 -6.18 10.98
N TYR A 48 -10.42 -5.82 10.91
CA TYR A 48 -11.24 -5.60 12.10
C TYR A 48 -11.31 -6.86 12.96
N ASP A 49 -10.86 -6.72 14.21
CA ASP A 49 -10.96 -7.76 15.22
C ASP A 49 -12.01 -7.36 16.28
N PRO A 50 -13.12 -8.10 16.40
CA PRO A 50 -14.15 -7.78 17.36
C PRO A 50 -13.72 -7.90 18.84
N ASN A 51 -12.62 -8.63 19.12
CA ASN A 51 -12.05 -8.72 20.46
C ASN A 51 -11.33 -7.42 20.89
N PHE A 52 -10.95 -6.59 19.92
CA PHE A 52 -10.23 -5.33 20.10
C PHE A 52 -10.92 -4.17 19.37
N ALA A 53 -12.25 -4.15 19.38
CA ALA A 53 -13.08 -3.24 18.61
C ALA A 53 -12.79 -1.75 18.85
N ASP A 54 -12.29 -1.40 20.01
CA ASP A 54 -11.97 -0.02 20.44
C ASP A 54 -10.73 0.58 19.74
N VAL A 55 -9.86 -0.27 19.17
CA VAL A 55 -8.68 0.19 18.41
C VAL A 55 -8.98 0.44 16.93
N TYR A 56 -10.21 0.21 16.48
CA TYR A 56 -10.64 0.40 15.10
C TYR A 56 -11.71 1.46 14.96
N GLU A 57 -11.77 2.09 13.79
CA GLU A 57 -12.98 2.74 13.29
C GLU A 57 -13.71 1.76 12.36
N LYS A 58 -14.74 1.11 12.90
CA LYS A 58 -15.40 -0.02 12.21
C LYS A 58 -15.87 0.29 10.79
N LYS A 59 -16.27 1.54 10.52
CA LYS A 59 -16.74 1.95 9.20
C LYS A 59 -15.64 2.07 8.16
N ASN A 60 -14.39 2.16 8.61
CA ASN A 60 -13.21 2.33 7.78
C ASN A 60 -12.21 1.18 7.93
N ALA A 61 -12.53 0.13 8.69
CA ALA A 61 -11.67 -1.02 8.86
C ALA A 61 -11.83 -2.02 7.72
N ALA A 62 -10.75 -2.73 7.38
CA ALA A 62 -10.82 -3.87 6.48
C ALA A 62 -11.46 -5.07 7.18
N PHE A 63 -12.13 -5.91 6.41
CA PHE A 63 -12.70 -7.18 6.88
C PHE A 63 -12.10 -8.34 6.12
N VAL A 64 -11.83 -9.44 6.85
CA VAL A 64 -11.38 -10.71 6.27
C VAL A 64 -12.47 -11.28 5.34
N ASN A 65 -12.10 -11.85 4.20
CA ASN A 65 -12.97 -12.37 3.14
C ASN A 65 -13.68 -11.31 2.27
N TYR A 66 -13.30 -10.05 2.38
CA TYR A 66 -13.87 -8.96 1.58
C TYR A 66 -12.95 -8.48 0.45
N GLY A 67 -11.82 -9.17 0.24
CA GLY A 67 -10.87 -8.83 -0.80
C GLY A 67 -9.80 -7.85 -0.33
N VAL A 68 -9.09 -7.27 -1.29
CA VAL A 68 -7.96 -6.38 -1.06
C VAL A 68 -8.39 -5.09 -0.36
N GLY A 69 -7.73 -4.75 0.74
CA GLY A 69 -7.92 -3.46 1.40
C GLY A 69 -7.11 -2.37 0.70
N ILE A 70 -7.78 -1.31 0.24
CA ILE A 70 -7.14 -0.12 -0.34
C ILE A 70 -7.11 0.96 0.72
N CYS A 71 -5.91 1.39 1.12
CA CYS A 71 -5.69 2.48 2.06
C CYS A 71 -5.28 3.74 1.29
N LYS A 72 -6.19 4.71 1.22
CA LYS A 72 -5.92 5.98 0.53
C LYS A 72 -4.76 6.74 1.21
N TYR A 73 -4.71 6.67 2.53
CA TYR A 73 -3.60 7.21 3.33
C TYR A 73 -3.21 6.23 4.43
N THR A 74 -1.97 6.33 4.89
CA THR A 74 -1.44 5.60 6.04
C THR A 74 -0.73 6.59 6.95
N GLY A 75 -0.46 6.22 8.17
CA GLY A 75 0.26 7.06 9.12
C GLY A 75 -0.18 6.79 10.55
N ALA A 76 0.65 7.20 11.50
CA ALA A 76 0.37 7.08 12.91
C ALA A 76 -0.34 8.33 13.43
N ARG A 77 -1.36 8.16 14.26
CA ARG A 77 -2.09 9.26 14.91
C ARG A 77 -2.55 10.31 13.90
N GLY A 78 -3.37 9.91 12.97
CA GLY A 78 -3.74 10.68 11.81
C GLY A 78 -2.81 10.39 10.65
N LYS A 79 -2.40 11.41 9.91
CA LYS A 79 -1.55 11.25 8.72
C LYS A 79 -0.05 11.53 8.98
N SER A 80 0.41 11.37 10.22
CA SER A 80 1.81 11.61 10.55
C SER A 80 2.72 10.54 9.95
N GLY A 81 3.75 10.93 9.20
CA GLY A 81 4.65 10.01 8.52
C GLY A 81 3.94 9.13 7.48
N SER A 82 2.98 9.70 6.77
CA SER A 82 2.05 9.00 5.91
C SER A 82 2.30 9.33 4.43
N SER A 83 1.81 8.43 3.59
CA SER A 83 1.48 8.71 2.20
C SER A 83 -0.02 8.98 2.11
N ASP A 84 -0.43 9.88 1.22
CA ASP A 84 -1.85 10.20 0.94
C ASP A 84 -2.04 10.24 -0.58
N ALA A 85 -2.61 9.17 -1.13
CA ALA A 85 -2.84 9.06 -2.56
C ALA A 85 -3.86 10.11 -3.05
N ASN A 86 -3.59 10.72 -4.21
CA ASN A 86 -4.54 11.64 -4.81
C ASN A 86 -5.77 10.88 -5.39
N ALA A 87 -6.82 11.64 -5.70
CA ALA A 87 -8.08 11.06 -6.16
C ALA A 87 -7.94 10.35 -7.51
N GLU A 88 -7.08 10.86 -8.38
CA GLU A 88 -6.81 10.30 -9.72
C GLU A 88 -6.14 8.93 -9.60
N THR A 89 -5.14 8.79 -8.74
CA THR A 89 -4.47 7.49 -8.46
C THR A 89 -5.46 6.48 -7.91
N VAL A 90 -6.29 6.87 -6.95
CA VAL A 90 -7.33 5.99 -6.38
C VAL A 90 -8.35 5.59 -7.46
N ALA A 91 -8.80 6.54 -8.28
CA ALA A 91 -9.75 6.28 -9.36
C ALA A 91 -9.18 5.31 -10.40
N TYR A 92 -7.90 5.50 -10.79
CA TYR A 92 -7.21 4.60 -11.71
C TYR A 92 -7.17 3.16 -11.18
N VAL A 93 -6.69 2.97 -9.95
CA VAL A 93 -6.61 1.63 -9.34
C VAL A 93 -7.99 0.98 -9.25
N ARG A 94 -9.00 1.70 -8.77
CA ARG A 94 -10.37 1.20 -8.69
C ARG A 94 -10.89 0.75 -10.07
N ALA A 95 -10.70 1.56 -11.10
CA ALA A 95 -11.15 1.23 -12.45
C ALA A 95 -10.49 -0.06 -12.97
N VAL A 96 -9.18 -0.24 -12.72
CA VAL A 96 -8.45 -1.46 -13.09
C VAL A 96 -8.99 -2.69 -12.34
N LEU A 97 -9.16 -2.57 -11.02
CA LEU A 97 -9.65 -3.68 -10.19
C LEU A 97 -11.09 -4.07 -10.55
N ASP A 98 -11.96 -3.08 -10.76
CA ASP A 98 -13.35 -3.30 -11.19
C ASP A 98 -13.41 -3.96 -12.57
N GLY A 99 -12.60 -3.48 -13.51
CA GLY A 99 -12.50 -4.05 -14.87
C GLY A 99 -12.00 -5.50 -14.89
N ALA A 100 -11.15 -5.87 -13.95
CA ALA A 100 -10.63 -7.23 -13.78
C ALA A 100 -11.54 -8.12 -12.89
N GLY A 101 -12.62 -7.58 -12.32
CA GLY A 101 -13.50 -8.29 -11.40
C GLY A 101 -12.79 -8.70 -10.10
N VAL A 102 -11.80 -7.95 -9.66
CA VAL A 102 -11.10 -8.15 -8.39
C VAL A 102 -11.97 -7.62 -7.25
N ARG A 103 -12.08 -8.37 -6.17
CA ARG A 103 -12.76 -7.90 -4.96
C ARG A 103 -11.84 -7.02 -4.15
N TRP A 104 -12.32 -5.85 -3.77
CA TRP A 104 -11.58 -4.88 -2.97
C TRP A 104 -12.51 -4.11 -2.05
N GLN A 105 -11.94 -3.48 -1.03
CA GLN A 105 -12.61 -2.63 -0.06
C GLN A 105 -11.75 -1.43 0.28
N ILE A 106 -12.38 -0.30 0.65
CA ILE A 106 -11.65 0.85 1.21
C ILE A 106 -11.46 0.63 2.70
N CYS A 107 -10.29 0.91 3.19
CA CYS A 107 -9.98 0.78 4.61
C CYS A 107 -8.92 1.78 5.07
N GLU A 108 -8.81 1.91 6.38
CA GLU A 108 -7.76 2.64 7.06
C GLU A 108 -7.09 1.75 8.10
N LEU A 109 -5.84 2.04 8.40
CA LEU A 109 -5.03 1.25 9.30
C LEU A 109 -5.28 1.68 10.76
N GLY A 110 -6.23 1.04 11.42
CA GLY A 110 -6.59 1.32 12.80
C GLY A 110 -7.58 2.48 12.96
N LYS A 111 -7.70 2.99 14.18
CA LYS A 111 -8.61 4.09 14.51
C LYS A 111 -8.04 5.43 14.04
N ILE A 112 -8.84 6.20 13.32
CA ILE A 112 -8.46 7.50 12.78
C ILE A 112 -8.01 8.42 13.93
N ASP A 113 -6.94 9.16 13.70
CA ASP A 113 -6.29 10.10 14.62
C ASP A 113 -5.73 9.50 15.92
N ALA A 114 -6.02 8.26 16.24
CA ALA A 114 -5.55 7.60 17.46
C ALA A 114 -4.60 6.43 17.20
N GLY A 115 -4.86 5.68 16.15
CA GLY A 115 -4.08 4.50 15.76
C GLY A 115 -3.32 4.69 14.45
N GLY A 116 -3.10 3.59 13.75
CA GLY A 116 -2.46 3.56 12.45
C GLY A 116 -0.97 3.28 12.49
N GLY A 117 -0.37 3.28 11.31
CA GLY A 117 1.06 3.07 11.11
C GLY A 117 1.49 3.55 9.74
N GLY A 118 2.78 3.83 9.58
CA GLY A 118 3.37 4.17 8.29
C GLY A 118 3.75 2.92 7.51
N THR A 119 3.79 3.06 6.18
CA THR A 119 4.25 2.04 5.25
C THR A 119 5.45 2.55 4.45
N VAL A 120 6.03 1.70 3.62
CA VAL A 120 7.11 2.11 2.70
C VAL A 120 6.61 3.05 1.60
N ALA A 121 5.30 3.15 1.40
CA ALA A 121 4.67 4.01 0.40
C ALA A 121 5.11 5.48 0.50
N GLN A 122 5.27 6.01 1.72
CA GLN A 122 5.73 7.39 1.92
C GLN A 122 7.07 7.68 1.25
N TYR A 123 7.98 6.71 1.21
CA TYR A 123 9.31 6.91 0.62
C TYR A 123 9.25 6.96 -0.90
N MET A 124 8.30 6.25 -1.50
CA MET A 124 8.04 6.31 -2.94
C MET A 124 7.31 7.61 -3.30
N ALA A 125 6.30 7.98 -2.52
CA ALA A 125 5.57 9.24 -2.69
C ALA A 125 6.48 10.48 -2.55
N ASN A 126 7.45 10.44 -1.63
CA ASN A 126 8.45 11.51 -1.46
C ASN A 126 9.36 11.69 -2.70
N ARG A 127 9.43 10.69 -3.57
CA ARG A 127 10.14 10.74 -4.85
C ARG A 127 9.28 11.21 -6.02
N ASN A 128 8.09 11.71 -5.73
CA ASN A 128 7.11 12.14 -6.73
C ASN A 128 6.56 10.98 -7.58
N ILE A 129 6.53 9.78 -7.02
CA ILE A 129 5.91 8.60 -7.64
C ILE A 129 4.47 8.50 -7.16
N ALA A 130 3.52 8.39 -8.09
CA ALA A 130 2.12 8.12 -7.74
C ALA A 130 2.03 6.78 -6.99
N THR A 131 1.58 6.82 -5.75
CA THR A 131 1.65 5.65 -4.85
C THR A 131 0.33 5.42 -4.14
N LEU A 132 -0.07 4.15 -4.03
CA LEU A 132 -1.24 3.72 -3.28
C LEU A 132 -0.92 2.46 -2.48
N ASP A 133 -1.31 2.44 -1.20
CA ASP A 133 -1.23 1.23 -0.38
C ASP A 133 -2.41 0.31 -0.65
N ALA A 134 -2.12 -0.97 -0.81
CA ALA A 134 -3.12 -2.03 -0.91
C ALA A 134 -2.62 -3.28 -0.16
N GLY A 135 -3.48 -3.87 0.65
CA GLY A 135 -3.05 -4.98 1.51
C GLY A 135 -4.06 -6.10 1.67
N VAL A 136 -3.55 -7.28 1.98
CA VAL A 136 -4.38 -8.40 2.42
C VAL A 136 -4.82 -8.13 3.85
N PRO A 137 -6.14 -8.17 4.17
CA PRO A 137 -6.60 -8.04 5.54
C PRO A 137 -6.03 -9.13 6.45
N VAL A 138 -5.36 -8.74 7.53
CA VAL A 138 -4.70 -9.64 8.47
C VAL A 138 -5.19 -9.40 9.90
N LEU A 139 -5.47 -10.46 10.64
CA LEU A 139 -5.71 -10.44 12.08
C LEU A 139 -4.39 -10.68 12.81
N SER A 140 -4.23 -10.05 13.97
CA SER A 140 -3.05 -10.19 14.84
C SER A 140 -1.75 -9.76 14.17
N MET A 141 -1.78 -8.67 13.36
CA MET A 141 -0.60 -8.11 12.71
C MET A 141 0.56 -7.93 13.70
N HIS A 142 1.75 -8.34 13.30
CA HIS A 142 2.99 -8.35 14.08
C HIS A 142 3.02 -9.33 15.27
N ALA A 143 2.01 -10.17 15.43
CA ALA A 143 2.06 -11.25 16.41
C ALA A 143 2.87 -12.44 15.89
N PRO A 144 3.30 -13.36 16.77
CA PRO A 144 3.93 -14.61 16.34
C PRO A 144 3.02 -15.50 15.49
N PHE A 145 1.72 -15.24 15.52
CA PHE A 145 0.71 -15.97 14.77
C PHE A 145 -0.27 -14.98 14.13
N GLU A 146 -0.19 -14.82 12.82
CA GLU A 146 -1.06 -13.96 12.03
C GLU A 146 -2.02 -14.79 11.18
N VAL A 147 -3.22 -14.27 10.93
CA VAL A 147 -4.26 -14.99 10.19
C VAL A 147 -4.78 -14.13 9.04
N VAL A 148 -4.77 -14.70 7.83
CA VAL A 148 -5.34 -14.11 6.61
C VAL A 148 -6.30 -15.09 5.94
N ALA A 149 -7.24 -14.59 5.15
CA ALA A 149 -8.07 -15.43 4.31
C ALA A 149 -7.35 -15.75 3.00
N LYS A 150 -7.35 -17.02 2.61
CA LYS A 150 -6.76 -17.46 1.32
C LYS A 150 -7.39 -16.76 0.11
N VAL A 151 -8.69 -16.45 0.18
CA VAL A 151 -9.38 -15.74 -0.90
C VAL A 151 -8.84 -14.32 -1.03
N ASP A 152 -8.56 -13.62 0.05
CA ASP A 152 -8.01 -12.25 0.01
C ASP A 152 -6.58 -12.26 -0.56
N CYS A 153 -5.77 -13.26 -0.22
CA CYS A 153 -4.46 -13.47 -0.84
C CYS A 153 -4.57 -13.70 -2.36
N TYR A 154 -5.56 -14.48 -2.79
CA TYR A 154 -5.81 -14.72 -4.21
C TYR A 154 -6.29 -13.44 -4.93
N GLU A 155 -7.17 -12.67 -4.29
CA GLU A 155 -7.59 -11.37 -4.84
C GLU A 155 -6.42 -10.38 -4.92
N MET A 156 -5.48 -10.41 -3.97
CA MET A 156 -4.27 -9.59 -4.05
C MET A 156 -3.36 -9.99 -5.23
N TYR A 157 -3.20 -11.28 -5.46
CA TYR A 157 -2.52 -11.76 -6.67
C TYR A 157 -3.19 -11.26 -7.95
N ARG A 158 -4.54 -11.34 -8.03
CA ARG A 158 -5.31 -10.83 -9.17
C ARG A 158 -5.16 -9.32 -9.33
N ALA A 159 -5.16 -8.57 -8.22
CA ALA A 159 -4.97 -7.12 -8.22
C ALA A 159 -3.61 -6.73 -8.81
N CYS A 160 -2.54 -7.35 -8.33
CA CYS A 160 -1.20 -7.12 -8.86
C CYS A 160 -1.12 -7.44 -10.35
N LYS A 161 -1.65 -8.60 -10.75
CA LYS A 161 -1.70 -9.02 -12.16
C LYS A 161 -2.44 -8.00 -13.02
N ALA A 162 -3.65 -7.59 -12.60
CA ALA A 162 -4.45 -6.62 -13.35
C ALA A 162 -3.74 -5.28 -13.54
N LEU A 163 -3.05 -4.78 -12.51
CA LEU A 163 -2.29 -3.53 -12.58
C LEU A 163 -1.06 -3.63 -13.48
N TYR A 164 -0.39 -4.78 -13.54
CA TYR A 164 0.70 -5.02 -14.48
C TYR A 164 0.21 -5.11 -15.94
N GLU A 165 -1.00 -5.61 -16.15
CA GLU A 165 -1.60 -5.78 -17.49
C GLU A 165 -2.32 -4.53 -17.99
N ALA A 166 -2.63 -3.58 -17.13
CA ALA A 166 -3.41 -2.35 -17.44
C ALA A 166 -2.62 -1.25 -18.18
N ARG A 167 -1.43 -1.53 -18.72
CA ARG A 167 -0.54 -0.57 -19.40
C ARG A 167 -0.93 -0.35 -20.85
#